data_7cf0ca004bbe674222005e50decdc8cf
#
_entry.id   7cf0ca004bbe674222005e50decdc8cf
#
_cell.length_a   1.000
_cell.length_b   1.000
_cell.length_c   1.000
_cell.angle_alpha   90.00
_cell.angle_beta   90.00
_cell.angle_gamma   90.00
#
_symmetry.space_group_name_H-M   'P 1'
#
loop_
_entity.id
_entity.type
_entity.pdbx_description
1 polymer ?
#
loop_
_entity_poly.entity_id
_entity_poly.type
_entity_poly.pdbx_seq_one_letter_code
_entity_poly.pdbx_strand_id
1 'polypeptide(L)'
;STLDRSSAASDVYKRQELIHVITREQQKKGITFNTVVKEYLSMMEADDRKKSHKLYNIACAKFLKHMKGDFPLVQLSPTHIQSFADVMKAEGLKETSIRIYLTLIKVILNYARKMNYVTYLVHPFVLFKMPVSNIRELDLSVDELKKIRDVKLFKSVHIMARDIFMLTYYLGGINLRDLMEYDFTKGNCMRYIRHKTRNSKKNENEIAFTIQPEAQTIIERYISENGKLVFGKYESYEKVYSLVFRHIGKVTDLAGINRKVSYYSARKTFAQHGYDIGIEIEKIEYCIGHSMKNNRPIFNYIRIMQEHADKVFREIFDQLLK
;
A
#
# COMPACT_ATOMS: atom_id res chain seq x y z
N SER A 1 -14.86 -29.00 -51.37
CA SER A 1 -14.40 -29.67 -50.13
C SER A 1 -12.89 -30.03 -50.10
N THR A 2 -12.18 -30.03 -51.22
CA THR A 2 -10.71 -30.23 -51.27
C THR A 2 -9.93 -28.94 -51.05
N LEU A 3 -10.47 -27.78 -51.41
CA LEU A 3 -9.87 -26.46 -51.21
C LEU A 3 -9.83 -26.05 -49.74
N ASP A 4 -10.79 -26.46 -48.95
CA ASP A 4 -10.88 -26.10 -47.51
C ASP A 4 -9.86 -26.85 -46.65
N ARG A 5 -9.53 -28.10 -47.01
CA ARG A 5 -8.48 -28.87 -46.30
C ARG A 5 -7.07 -28.37 -46.60
N SER A 6 -6.84 -27.84 -47.80
CA SER A 6 -5.56 -27.24 -48.19
C SER A 6 -5.29 -25.93 -47.45
N SER A 7 -6.32 -25.08 -47.22
CA SER A 7 -6.23 -23.85 -46.48
C SER A 7 -5.94 -24.11 -45.00
N ALA A 8 -6.67 -25.01 -44.35
CA ALA A 8 -6.47 -25.36 -42.95
C ALA A 8 -5.08 -25.98 -42.69
N ALA A 9 -4.58 -26.82 -43.59
CA ALA A 9 -3.23 -27.38 -43.48
C ALA A 9 -2.15 -26.31 -43.64
N SER A 10 -2.36 -25.32 -44.54
CA SER A 10 -1.46 -24.17 -44.71
C SER A 10 -1.41 -23.28 -43.47
N ASP A 11 -2.56 -23.06 -42.83
CA ASP A 11 -2.63 -22.23 -41.59
C ASP A 11 -1.99 -22.96 -40.41
N VAL A 12 -2.14 -24.26 -40.28
CA VAL A 12 -1.46 -25.04 -39.24
C VAL A 12 0.05 -25.04 -39.47
N TYR A 13 0.50 -25.18 -40.71
CA TYR A 13 1.92 -25.14 -41.06
C TYR A 13 2.53 -23.76 -40.76
N LYS A 14 1.87 -22.68 -41.16
CA LYS A 14 2.28 -21.30 -40.84
C LYS A 14 2.36 -21.04 -39.34
N ARG A 15 1.38 -21.55 -38.56
CA ARG A 15 1.41 -21.45 -37.09
C ARG A 15 2.59 -22.22 -36.48
N GLN A 16 2.88 -23.42 -36.99
CA GLN A 16 4.02 -24.22 -36.53
C GLN A 16 5.34 -23.56 -36.88
N GLU A 17 5.47 -23.00 -38.06
CA GLU A 17 6.66 -22.26 -38.50
C GLU A 17 6.87 -20.99 -37.69
N LEU A 18 5.79 -20.23 -37.38
CA LEU A 18 5.80 -19.06 -36.52
C LEU A 18 6.22 -19.43 -35.10
N ILE A 19 5.70 -20.53 -34.56
CA ILE A 19 6.09 -21.07 -33.25
C ILE A 19 7.57 -21.44 -33.25
N HIS A 20 8.07 -22.06 -34.34
CA HIS A 20 9.45 -22.48 -34.44
C HIS A 20 10.43 -21.29 -34.56
N VAL A 21 10.04 -20.24 -35.28
CA VAL A 21 10.80 -18.99 -35.40
C VAL A 21 10.83 -18.27 -34.07
N ILE A 22 9.69 -18.14 -33.40
CA ILE A 22 9.59 -17.51 -32.06
C ILE A 22 10.46 -18.29 -31.06
N THR A 23 10.39 -19.61 -31.05
CA THR A 23 11.18 -20.43 -30.12
C THR A 23 12.68 -20.35 -30.41
N ARG A 24 13.10 -20.30 -31.68
CA ARG A 24 14.51 -20.07 -32.05
C ARG A 24 15.03 -18.70 -31.69
N GLU A 25 14.26 -17.65 -31.87
CA GLU A 25 14.64 -16.29 -31.45
C GLU A 25 14.76 -16.18 -29.92
N GLN A 26 13.86 -16.84 -29.17
CA GLN A 26 13.94 -16.89 -27.70
C GLN A 26 15.16 -17.63 -27.20
N GLN A 27 15.55 -18.74 -27.85
CA GLN A 27 16.78 -19.47 -27.53
C GLN A 27 18.05 -18.70 -27.85
N LYS A 28 18.02 -17.80 -28.85
CA LYS A 28 19.15 -16.94 -29.21
C LYS A 28 19.38 -15.80 -28.22
N LYS A 29 18.36 -15.35 -27.49
CA LYS A 29 18.51 -14.17 -26.60
C LYS A 29 19.04 -14.46 -25.20
N GLY A 30 19.08 -15.71 -24.74
CA GLY A 30 19.78 -16.12 -23.50
C GLY A 30 19.54 -15.30 -22.23
N ILE A 31 18.53 -14.38 -22.23
CA ILE A 31 18.30 -13.46 -21.14
C ILE A 31 17.74 -14.21 -19.94
N THR A 32 18.45 -14.09 -18.82
CA THR A 32 18.11 -14.77 -17.59
C THR A 32 17.22 -13.91 -16.70
N PHE A 33 16.52 -14.57 -15.77
CA PHE A 33 15.69 -13.89 -14.79
C PHE A 33 16.51 -12.89 -13.96
N ASN A 34 17.70 -13.27 -13.50
CA ASN A 34 18.55 -12.41 -12.67
C ASN A 34 19.05 -11.17 -13.43
N THR A 35 19.33 -11.29 -14.74
CA THR A 35 19.68 -10.15 -15.58
C THR A 35 18.57 -9.10 -15.59
N VAL A 36 17.33 -9.52 -15.79
CA VAL A 36 16.15 -8.61 -15.79
C VAL A 36 15.89 -8.02 -14.41
N VAL A 37 16.07 -8.81 -13.35
CA VAL A 37 15.97 -8.32 -11.96
C VAL A 37 16.95 -7.21 -11.70
N LYS A 38 18.22 -7.39 -12.05
CA LYS A 38 19.27 -6.37 -11.85
C LYS A 38 18.94 -5.08 -12.58
N GLU A 39 18.54 -5.16 -13.84
CA GLU A 39 18.14 -4.00 -14.63
C GLU A 39 16.95 -3.26 -14.00
N TYR A 40 15.91 -3.99 -13.62
CA TYR A 40 14.73 -3.41 -13.00
C TYR A 40 15.03 -2.76 -11.65
N LEU A 41 15.92 -3.36 -10.85
CA LEU A 41 16.36 -2.81 -9.57
C LEU A 41 17.20 -1.53 -9.75
N SER A 42 18.08 -1.48 -10.75
CA SER A 42 18.86 -0.26 -11.07
C SER A 42 17.95 0.92 -11.44
N MET A 43 16.86 0.66 -12.18
CA MET A 43 15.85 1.71 -12.48
C MET A 43 15.17 2.23 -11.20
N MET A 44 14.90 1.34 -10.24
CA MET A 44 14.30 1.75 -8.95
C MET A 44 15.25 2.57 -8.09
N GLU A 45 16.54 2.32 -8.15
CA GLU A 45 17.57 3.12 -7.47
C GLU A 45 17.62 4.53 -8.03
N ALA A 46 17.59 4.68 -9.35
CA ALA A 46 17.53 5.97 -10.02
C ALA A 46 16.29 6.79 -9.63
N ASP A 47 15.17 6.12 -9.35
CA ASP A 47 13.90 6.72 -8.91
C ASP A 47 13.82 6.95 -7.38
N ASP A 48 14.89 6.73 -6.61
CA ASP A 48 14.95 6.76 -5.13
C ASP A 48 13.88 5.88 -4.43
N ARG A 49 13.51 4.76 -5.04
CA ARG A 49 12.49 3.83 -4.55
C ARG A 49 13.05 2.77 -3.60
N LYS A 50 13.88 3.16 -2.64
CA LYS A 50 14.66 2.26 -1.73
C LYS A 50 13.83 1.17 -1.04
N LYS A 51 12.64 1.51 -0.52
CA LYS A 51 11.78 0.51 0.16
C LYS A 51 11.24 -0.54 -0.82
N SER A 52 10.83 -0.11 -2.01
CA SER A 52 10.38 -1.02 -3.06
C SER A 52 11.53 -1.88 -3.55
N HIS A 53 12.69 -1.30 -3.84
CA HIS A 53 13.91 -1.99 -4.22
C HIS A 53 14.23 -3.16 -3.27
N LYS A 54 14.28 -2.88 -1.95
CA LYS A 54 14.53 -3.92 -0.94
C LYS A 54 13.51 -5.07 -1.01
N LEU A 55 12.23 -4.75 -1.20
CA LEU A 55 11.16 -5.75 -1.25
C LEU A 55 11.25 -6.62 -2.51
N TYR A 56 11.53 -6.01 -3.67
CA TYR A 56 11.77 -6.75 -4.92
C TYR A 56 13.00 -7.66 -4.81
N ASN A 57 14.10 -7.14 -4.24
CA ASN A 57 15.32 -7.93 -4.05
C ASN A 57 15.06 -9.17 -3.20
N ILE A 58 14.35 -9.03 -2.07
CA ILE A 58 13.96 -10.17 -1.22
C ILE A 58 13.11 -11.18 -1.98
N ALA A 59 12.08 -10.73 -2.70
CA ALA A 59 11.18 -11.62 -3.44
C ALA A 59 11.91 -12.37 -4.56
N CYS A 60 12.73 -11.66 -5.33
CA CYS A 60 13.50 -12.24 -6.43
C CYS A 60 14.57 -13.21 -5.94
N ALA A 61 15.30 -12.87 -4.86
CA ALA A 61 16.27 -13.76 -4.25
C ALA A 61 15.62 -15.07 -3.74
N LYS A 62 14.43 -14.96 -3.11
CA LYS A 62 13.67 -16.14 -2.67
C LYS A 62 13.24 -17.01 -3.86
N PHE A 63 12.82 -16.39 -4.96
CA PHE A 63 12.46 -17.11 -6.18
C PHE A 63 13.65 -17.78 -6.84
N LEU A 64 14.79 -17.10 -6.99
CA LEU A 64 16.04 -17.67 -7.49
C LEU A 64 16.50 -18.87 -6.64
N LYS A 65 16.38 -18.77 -5.31
CA LYS A 65 16.69 -19.91 -4.42
C LYS A 65 15.77 -21.10 -4.69
N HIS A 66 14.46 -20.87 -4.89
CA HIS A 66 13.51 -21.91 -5.25
C HIS A 66 13.86 -22.58 -6.58
N MET A 67 14.26 -21.80 -7.56
CA MET A 67 14.68 -22.27 -8.89
C MET A 67 16.07 -22.91 -8.90
N LYS A 68 16.76 -22.98 -7.76
CA LYS A 68 18.13 -23.50 -7.59
C LYS A 68 19.20 -22.76 -8.38
N GLY A 69 18.99 -21.49 -8.64
CA GLY A 69 19.91 -20.61 -9.35
C GLY A 69 19.25 -19.73 -10.39
N ASP A 70 20.08 -19.08 -11.19
CA ASP A 70 19.59 -18.27 -12.31
C ASP A 70 19.16 -19.15 -13.48
N PHE A 71 18.19 -18.70 -14.25
CA PHE A 71 17.61 -19.47 -15.34
C PHE A 71 17.17 -18.58 -16.51
N PRO A 72 17.19 -19.09 -17.76
CA PRO A 72 16.63 -18.38 -18.91
C PRO A 72 15.11 -18.18 -18.74
N LEU A 73 14.62 -16.96 -18.99
CA LEU A 73 13.20 -16.62 -18.82
C LEU A 73 12.26 -17.51 -19.63
N VAL A 74 12.71 -17.97 -20.80
CA VAL A 74 11.92 -18.85 -21.71
C VAL A 74 11.57 -20.21 -21.06
N GLN A 75 12.34 -20.65 -20.08
CA GLN A 75 12.11 -21.92 -19.38
C GLN A 75 11.01 -21.82 -18.30
N LEU A 76 10.57 -20.61 -17.98
CA LEU A 76 9.59 -20.41 -16.91
C LEU A 76 8.19 -20.83 -17.39
N SER A 77 7.55 -21.69 -16.61
CA SER A 77 6.22 -22.24 -16.87
C SER A 77 5.25 -21.96 -15.69
N PRO A 78 3.94 -22.14 -15.88
CA PRO A 78 2.96 -22.03 -14.80
C PRO A 78 3.24 -22.96 -13.61
N THR A 79 3.81 -24.13 -13.86
CA THR A 79 4.15 -25.11 -12.81
C THR A 79 5.21 -24.58 -11.83
N HIS A 80 6.18 -23.80 -12.30
CA HIS A 80 7.19 -23.17 -11.45
C HIS A 80 6.56 -22.14 -10.50
N ILE A 81 5.59 -21.36 -10.97
CA ILE A 81 4.87 -20.39 -10.15
C ILE A 81 4.03 -21.10 -9.08
N GLN A 82 3.32 -22.17 -9.46
CA GLN A 82 2.54 -22.96 -8.51
C GLN A 82 3.44 -23.59 -7.45
N SER A 83 4.52 -24.27 -7.86
CA SER A 83 5.49 -24.88 -6.94
C SER A 83 6.12 -23.86 -5.97
N PHE A 84 6.43 -22.66 -6.45
CA PHE A 84 6.95 -21.59 -5.58
C PHE A 84 5.92 -21.16 -4.53
N ALA A 85 4.65 -21.02 -4.92
CA ALA A 85 3.58 -20.70 -3.99
C ALA A 85 3.39 -21.79 -2.94
N ASP A 86 3.42 -23.06 -3.35
CA ASP A 86 3.24 -24.21 -2.47
C ASP A 86 4.38 -24.34 -1.46
N VAL A 87 5.62 -24.12 -1.88
CA VAL A 87 6.79 -24.09 -0.97
C VAL A 87 6.65 -22.96 0.06
N MET A 88 6.26 -21.75 -0.36
CA MET A 88 6.05 -20.64 0.59
C MET A 88 4.94 -20.96 1.60
N LYS A 89 3.89 -21.65 1.16
CA LYS A 89 2.81 -22.08 2.04
C LYS A 89 3.30 -23.16 3.04
N ALA A 90 4.07 -24.13 2.59
CA ALA A 90 4.69 -25.15 3.43
C ALA A 90 5.67 -24.55 4.45
N GLU A 91 6.37 -23.45 4.10
CA GLU A 91 7.22 -22.67 5.03
C GLU A 91 6.39 -21.85 6.05
N GLY A 92 5.05 -21.90 6.03
CA GLY A 92 4.18 -21.20 6.95
C GLY A 92 3.99 -19.70 6.64
N LEU A 93 4.30 -19.24 5.44
CA LEU A 93 4.05 -17.84 5.06
C LEU A 93 2.53 -17.58 4.96
N LYS A 94 2.14 -16.40 5.43
CA LYS A 94 0.75 -15.94 5.29
C LYS A 94 0.39 -15.68 3.82
N GLU A 95 -0.84 -15.97 3.44
CA GLU A 95 -1.42 -15.73 2.11
C GLU A 95 -1.07 -14.32 1.56
N THR A 96 -1.15 -13.30 2.42
CA THR A 96 -0.79 -11.91 2.07
C THR A 96 0.67 -11.78 1.64
N SER A 97 1.59 -12.46 2.33
CA SER A 97 3.04 -12.43 2.01
C SER A 97 3.31 -13.17 0.71
N ILE A 98 2.68 -14.34 0.53
CA ILE A 98 2.76 -15.12 -0.72
C ILE A 98 2.27 -14.27 -1.89
N ARG A 99 1.09 -13.65 -1.76
CA ARG A 99 0.54 -12.74 -2.77
C ARG A 99 1.50 -11.61 -3.12
N ILE A 100 2.12 -10.96 -2.12
CA ILE A 100 3.09 -9.88 -2.35
C ILE A 100 4.26 -10.39 -3.19
N TYR A 101 4.91 -11.48 -2.79
CA TYR A 101 6.06 -12.01 -3.52
C TYR A 101 5.70 -12.39 -4.95
N LEU A 102 4.60 -13.11 -5.15
CA LEU A 102 4.14 -13.47 -6.49
C LEU A 102 3.78 -12.26 -7.35
N THR A 103 3.19 -11.21 -6.76
CA THR A 103 2.90 -9.97 -7.48
C THR A 103 4.19 -9.30 -7.96
N LEU A 104 5.23 -9.27 -7.13
CA LEU A 104 6.52 -8.68 -7.49
C LEU A 104 7.20 -9.47 -8.62
N ILE A 105 7.19 -10.81 -8.54
CA ILE A 105 7.69 -11.67 -9.64
C ILE A 105 6.91 -11.41 -10.93
N LYS A 106 5.56 -11.35 -10.85
CA LYS A 106 4.72 -11.05 -12.01
C LYS A 106 5.07 -9.72 -12.67
N VAL A 107 5.40 -8.69 -11.86
CA VAL A 107 5.83 -7.38 -12.39
C VAL A 107 7.15 -7.52 -13.16
N ILE A 108 8.14 -8.24 -12.65
CA ILE A 108 9.41 -8.49 -13.34
C ILE A 108 9.19 -9.21 -14.69
N LEU A 109 8.34 -10.25 -14.71
CA LEU A 109 8.02 -10.96 -15.94
C LEU A 109 7.26 -10.11 -16.97
N ASN A 110 6.34 -9.27 -16.49
CA ASN A 110 5.64 -8.31 -17.35
C ASN A 110 6.59 -7.24 -17.91
N TYR A 111 7.56 -6.79 -17.11
CA TYR A 111 8.61 -5.90 -17.56
C TYR A 111 9.47 -6.54 -18.65
N ALA A 112 9.95 -7.77 -18.44
CA ALA A 112 10.71 -8.53 -19.42
C ALA A 112 9.95 -8.68 -20.75
N ARG A 113 8.64 -8.97 -20.69
CA ARG A 113 7.78 -9.04 -21.87
C ARG A 113 7.64 -7.68 -22.57
N LYS A 114 7.44 -6.60 -21.82
CA LYS A 114 7.33 -5.23 -22.36
C LYS A 114 8.60 -4.79 -23.07
N MET A 115 9.76 -5.22 -22.56
CA MET A 115 11.07 -4.93 -23.15
C MET A 115 11.43 -5.90 -24.31
N ASN A 116 10.51 -6.81 -24.69
CA ASN A 116 10.72 -7.84 -25.70
C ASN A 116 11.91 -8.79 -25.39
N TYR A 117 12.22 -8.99 -24.11
CA TYR A 117 13.27 -9.94 -23.67
C TYR A 117 12.79 -11.39 -23.73
N VAL A 118 11.49 -11.60 -23.65
CA VAL A 118 10.86 -12.92 -23.74
C VAL A 118 9.44 -12.83 -24.30
N THR A 119 9.07 -13.81 -25.10
CA THR A 119 7.69 -14.05 -25.55
C THR A 119 7.26 -15.39 -24.98
N TYR A 120 6.21 -15.41 -24.18
CA TYR A 120 5.64 -16.65 -23.63
C TYR A 120 4.49 -17.13 -24.53
N LEU A 121 4.51 -18.38 -24.94
CA LEU A 121 3.34 -19.03 -25.55
C LEU A 121 2.17 -19.08 -24.56
N VAL A 122 2.48 -19.40 -23.31
CA VAL A 122 1.55 -19.38 -22.18
C VAL A 122 2.21 -18.59 -21.05
N HIS A 123 1.62 -17.46 -20.70
CA HIS A 123 2.20 -16.63 -19.63
C HIS A 123 2.24 -17.40 -18.31
N PRO A 124 3.37 -17.40 -17.56
CA PRO A 124 3.52 -18.22 -16.34
C PRO A 124 2.44 -18.01 -15.26
N PHE A 125 1.78 -16.86 -15.26
CA PHE A 125 0.69 -16.55 -14.32
C PHE A 125 -0.72 -16.72 -14.90
N VAL A 126 -0.89 -17.24 -16.13
CA VAL A 126 -2.22 -17.29 -16.80
C VAL A 126 -3.21 -18.18 -16.05
N LEU A 127 -2.77 -19.32 -15.56
CA LEU A 127 -3.60 -20.29 -14.84
C LEU A 127 -3.50 -20.14 -13.30
N PHE A 128 -2.64 -19.25 -12.80
CA PHE A 128 -2.39 -19.12 -11.39
C PHE A 128 -3.41 -18.19 -10.72
N LYS A 129 -4.15 -18.73 -9.74
CA LYS A 129 -5.06 -17.93 -8.88
C LYS A 129 -4.26 -17.32 -7.75
N MET A 130 -4.15 -15.99 -7.77
CA MET A 130 -3.45 -15.26 -6.71
C MET A 130 -4.15 -15.47 -5.36
N PRO A 131 -3.40 -15.75 -4.27
CA PRO A 131 -3.96 -15.87 -2.94
C PRO A 131 -4.78 -14.63 -2.55
N VAL A 132 -5.89 -14.81 -1.85
CA VAL A 132 -6.74 -13.72 -1.36
C VAL A 132 -6.25 -13.31 0.02
N SER A 133 -6.04 -12.01 0.22
CA SER A 133 -5.71 -11.48 1.54
C SER A 133 -6.96 -11.34 2.38
N ASN A 134 -6.98 -11.91 3.57
CA ASN A 134 -8.06 -11.68 4.52
C ASN A 134 -8.06 -10.20 4.95
N ILE A 135 -9.25 -9.59 4.95
CA ILE A 135 -9.44 -8.25 5.48
C ILE A 135 -9.22 -8.35 7.00
N ARG A 136 -8.36 -7.49 7.51
CA ARG A 136 -8.15 -7.38 8.96
C ARG A 136 -9.09 -6.33 9.50
N GLU A 137 -9.97 -6.71 10.39
CA GLU A 137 -10.78 -5.79 11.19
C GLU A 137 -9.87 -5.16 12.26
N LEU A 138 -9.43 -3.95 12.01
CA LEU A 138 -8.52 -3.20 12.88
C LEU A 138 -9.12 -1.89 13.37
N ASP A 139 -10.32 -1.56 12.94
CA ASP A 139 -11.10 -0.41 13.38
C ASP A 139 -11.58 -0.60 14.81
N LEU A 140 -11.78 0.49 15.50
CA LEU A 140 -12.27 0.54 16.88
C LEU A 140 -13.71 1.07 16.86
N SER A 141 -14.53 0.62 17.79
CA SER A 141 -15.82 1.26 18.03
C SER A 141 -15.62 2.67 18.63
N VAL A 142 -16.68 3.48 18.60
CA VAL A 142 -16.67 4.81 19.22
C VAL A 142 -16.28 4.72 20.70
N ASP A 143 -16.86 3.75 21.44
CA ASP A 143 -16.56 3.55 22.86
C ASP A 143 -15.13 3.10 23.13
N GLU A 144 -14.57 2.22 22.29
CA GLU A 144 -13.17 1.82 22.39
C GLU A 144 -12.24 3.01 22.13
N LEU A 145 -12.57 3.84 21.15
CA LEU A 145 -11.77 5.04 20.87
C LEU A 145 -11.83 6.05 22.03
N LYS A 146 -13.02 6.26 22.64
CA LYS A 146 -13.17 7.07 23.87
C LYS A 146 -12.31 6.52 25.00
N LYS A 147 -12.32 5.21 25.23
CA LYS A 147 -11.46 4.57 26.25
C LYS A 147 -9.98 4.85 26.01
N ILE A 148 -9.51 4.80 24.75
CA ILE A 148 -8.11 5.15 24.43
C ILE A 148 -7.85 6.63 24.70
N ARG A 149 -8.75 7.53 24.29
CA ARG A 149 -8.65 8.97 24.49
C ARG A 149 -8.51 9.32 25.97
N ASP A 150 -9.35 8.71 26.81
CA ASP A 150 -9.57 9.13 28.20
C ASP A 150 -8.75 8.31 29.22
N VAL A 151 -8.04 7.26 28.78
CA VAL A 151 -7.24 6.42 29.70
C VAL A 151 -6.19 7.24 30.45
N LYS A 152 -6.13 7.04 31.76
CA LYS A 152 -5.10 7.67 32.60
C LYS A 152 -3.75 6.99 32.37
N LEU A 153 -2.78 7.77 31.93
CA LEU A 153 -1.43 7.30 31.60
C LEU A 153 -0.40 8.11 32.40
N PHE A 154 0.61 7.42 32.95
CA PHE A 154 1.64 8.03 33.77
C PHE A 154 3.01 8.07 33.07
N LYS A 155 3.26 7.18 32.10
CA LYS A 155 4.53 7.15 31.38
C LYS A 155 4.46 8.03 30.14
N SER A 156 5.42 8.93 29.99
CA SER A 156 5.49 9.86 28.83
C SER A 156 5.43 9.14 27.49
N VAL A 157 6.07 7.97 27.35
CA VAL A 157 6.04 7.18 26.11
C VAL A 157 4.65 6.64 25.77
N HIS A 158 3.83 6.32 26.77
CA HIS A 158 2.44 5.91 26.57
C HIS A 158 1.56 7.10 26.20
N ILE A 159 1.76 8.25 26.85
CA ILE A 159 1.06 9.50 26.52
C ILE A 159 1.36 9.90 25.07
N MET A 160 2.62 9.94 24.68
CA MET A 160 3.03 10.25 23.30
C MET A 160 2.44 9.25 22.29
N ALA A 161 2.46 7.96 22.60
CA ALA A 161 1.90 6.93 21.69
C ALA A 161 0.39 7.09 21.50
N ARG A 162 -0.36 7.38 22.61
CA ARG A 162 -1.79 7.71 22.56
C ARG A 162 -2.03 8.97 21.75
N ASP A 163 -1.31 10.04 22.03
CA ASP A 163 -1.51 11.34 21.40
C ASP A 163 -1.22 11.26 19.89
N ILE A 164 -0.18 10.57 19.46
CA ILE A 164 0.09 10.32 18.03
C ILE A 164 -1.03 9.49 17.39
N PHE A 165 -1.55 8.48 18.08
CA PHE A 165 -2.65 7.65 17.60
C PHE A 165 -3.94 8.49 17.44
N MET A 166 -4.31 9.25 18.47
CA MET A 166 -5.49 10.12 18.44
C MET A 166 -5.34 11.24 17.41
N LEU A 167 -4.17 11.87 17.31
CA LEU A 167 -3.90 12.89 16.30
C LEU A 167 -4.01 12.32 14.88
N THR A 168 -3.54 11.08 14.66
CA THR A 168 -3.74 10.40 13.39
C THR A 168 -5.22 10.25 13.05
N TYR A 169 -6.05 9.87 14.01
CA TYR A 169 -7.50 9.79 13.83
C TYR A 169 -8.10 11.17 13.56
N TYR A 170 -7.77 12.17 14.35
CA TYR A 170 -8.29 13.54 14.22
C TYR A 170 -7.80 14.29 12.96
N LEU A 171 -6.81 13.77 12.27
CA LEU A 171 -6.36 14.28 10.96
C LEU A 171 -6.73 13.33 9.80
N GLY A 172 -7.91 12.66 9.90
CA GLY A 172 -8.45 11.82 8.82
C GLY A 172 -7.63 10.57 8.54
N GLY A 173 -6.94 10.02 9.53
CA GLY A 173 -6.08 8.86 9.35
C GLY A 173 -4.82 9.17 8.56
N ILE A 174 -4.24 10.34 8.75
CA ILE A 174 -2.99 10.77 8.10
C ILE A 174 -1.87 9.74 8.25
N ASN A 175 -1.04 9.58 7.22
CA ASN A 175 0.14 8.73 7.34
C ASN A 175 1.17 9.39 8.26
N LEU A 176 1.83 8.60 9.11
CA LEU A 176 2.82 9.12 10.07
C LEU A 176 3.94 9.94 9.39
N ARG A 177 4.34 9.57 8.17
CA ARG A 177 5.36 10.32 7.45
C ARG A 177 4.83 11.69 7.04
N ASP A 178 3.60 11.75 6.53
CA ASP A 178 2.97 13.01 6.16
C ASP A 178 2.76 13.90 7.40
N LEU A 179 2.37 13.30 8.54
CA LEU A 179 2.24 13.98 9.83
C LEU A 179 3.57 14.61 10.30
N MET A 180 4.67 13.85 10.21
CA MET A 180 5.99 14.32 10.65
C MET A 180 6.63 15.35 9.71
N GLU A 181 6.25 15.33 8.42
CA GLU A 181 6.76 16.27 7.42
C GLU A 181 5.93 17.55 7.31
N TYR A 182 4.70 17.58 7.86
CA TYR A 182 3.82 18.73 7.75
C TYR A 182 4.32 19.90 8.62
N ASP A 183 4.13 21.12 8.11
CA ASP A 183 4.43 22.38 8.80
C ASP A 183 3.13 22.97 9.33
N PHE A 184 2.93 22.90 10.65
CA PHE A 184 1.72 23.35 11.36
C PHE A 184 1.68 24.86 11.61
N THR A 185 2.70 25.64 11.21
CA THR A 185 2.65 27.11 11.26
C THR A 185 1.81 27.72 10.14
N LYS A 186 1.40 26.92 9.16
CA LYS A 186 0.64 27.36 7.97
C LYS A 186 -0.84 27.72 8.24
N GLY A 187 -1.24 27.82 9.50
CA GLY A 187 -2.60 28.13 9.91
C GLY A 187 -3.50 26.91 10.09
N ASN A 188 -4.79 27.14 10.33
CA ASN A 188 -5.75 26.09 10.68
C ASN A 188 -6.23 25.24 9.51
N CYS A 189 -5.93 25.60 8.27
CA CYS A 189 -6.28 24.79 7.11
C CYS A 189 -5.11 23.91 6.72
N MET A 190 -5.24 22.60 6.99
CA MET A 190 -4.26 21.63 6.55
C MET A 190 -4.43 21.34 5.07
N ARG A 191 -3.36 21.56 4.28
CA ARG A 191 -3.30 21.24 2.85
C ARG A 191 -2.06 20.43 2.57
N TYR A 192 -2.20 19.24 2.02
CA TYR A 192 -1.05 18.41 1.70
C TYR A 192 -1.33 17.38 0.60
N ILE A 193 -0.26 17.00 -0.08
CA ILE A 193 -0.24 15.84 -1.00
C ILE A 193 0.49 14.71 -0.30
N ARG A 194 -0.10 13.53 -0.26
CA ARG A 194 0.49 12.38 0.41
C ARG A 194 1.87 12.03 -0.16
N HIS A 195 2.85 11.86 0.71
CA HIS A 195 4.22 11.46 0.33
C HIS A 195 4.25 10.24 -0.61
N LYS A 196 3.37 9.25 -0.37
CA LYS A 196 3.31 8.04 -1.18
C LYS A 196 2.89 8.28 -2.64
N THR A 197 2.11 9.29 -2.91
CA THR A 197 1.49 9.54 -4.23
C THR A 197 1.96 10.80 -4.93
N ARG A 198 2.78 11.64 -4.29
CA ARG A 198 3.23 12.93 -4.83
C ARG A 198 4.02 12.81 -6.14
N ASN A 199 4.75 11.69 -6.35
CA ASN A 199 5.51 11.45 -7.58
C ASN A 199 4.73 10.70 -8.66
N SER A 200 3.50 10.24 -8.37
CA SER A 200 2.78 9.35 -9.27
C SER A 200 1.83 10.03 -10.24
N LYS A 201 1.41 11.28 -10.01
CA LYS A 201 0.60 12.11 -10.93
C LYS A 201 0.57 13.58 -10.52
N LYS A 202 0.40 14.47 -11.53
CA LYS A 202 0.22 15.92 -11.37
C LYS A 202 -0.86 16.25 -10.31
N ASN A 203 -0.52 17.03 -9.30
CA ASN A 203 -1.31 17.87 -8.34
C ASN A 203 -2.81 17.57 -8.08
N GLU A 204 -3.32 16.41 -8.46
CA GLU A 204 -4.76 16.12 -8.49
C GLU A 204 -5.30 15.49 -7.20
N ASN A 205 -4.45 15.29 -6.19
CA ASN A 205 -4.81 14.60 -4.95
C ASN A 205 -4.41 15.40 -3.71
N GLU A 206 -4.56 16.72 -3.78
CA GLU A 206 -4.42 17.55 -2.60
C GLU A 206 -5.59 17.30 -1.65
N ILE A 207 -5.27 17.03 -0.39
CA ILE A 207 -6.24 16.92 0.70
C ILE A 207 -6.27 18.26 1.40
N ALA A 208 -7.44 18.83 1.59
CA ALA A 208 -7.63 20.06 2.32
C ALA A 208 -8.78 19.93 3.32
N PHE A 209 -8.53 20.31 4.58
CA PHE A 209 -9.55 20.38 5.63
C PHE A 209 -9.09 21.32 6.75
N THR A 210 -10.06 21.79 7.51
CA THR A 210 -9.81 22.60 8.72
C THR A 210 -9.40 21.70 9.89
N ILE A 211 -8.28 22.00 10.53
CA ILE A 211 -7.83 21.30 11.75
C ILE A 211 -8.84 21.57 12.85
N GLN A 212 -9.50 20.52 13.31
CA GLN A 212 -10.53 20.60 14.34
C GLN A 212 -9.91 20.79 15.74
N PRO A 213 -10.65 21.34 16.71
CA PRO A 213 -10.14 21.64 18.07
C PRO A 213 -9.50 20.43 18.76
N GLU A 214 -10.02 19.22 18.53
CA GLU A 214 -9.51 17.98 19.11
C GLU A 214 -8.08 17.69 18.66
N ALA A 215 -7.77 17.95 17.38
CA ALA A 215 -6.42 17.84 16.84
C ALA A 215 -5.53 18.98 17.33
N GLN A 216 -6.06 20.20 17.33
CA GLN A 216 -5.32 21.42 17.72
C GLN A 216 -4.73 21.28 19.13
N THR A 217 -5.52 20.78 20.09
CA THR A 217 -5.07 20.56 21.47
C THR A 217 -3.86 19.64 21.57
N ILE A 218 -3.75 18.64 20.68
CA ILE A 218 -2.59 17.74 20.67
C ILE A 218 -1.42 18.40 19.94
N ILE A 219 -1.66 19.07 18.82
CA ILE A 219 -0.63 19.77 18.05
C ILE A 219 0.10 20.77 18.92
N GLU A 220 -0.61 21.59 19.70
CA GLU A 220 -0.04 22.60 20.59
C GLU A 220 0.94 22.04 21.63
N ARG A 221 0.77 20.78 22.03
CA ARG A 221 1.70 20.10 22.96
C ARG A 221 3.04 19.74 22.35
N TYR A 222 3.07 19.52 21.04
CA TYR A 222 4.21 18.90 20.35
C TYR A 222 4.80 19.77 19.26
N ILE A 223 4.17 20.90 18.92
CA ILE A 223 4.67 21.80 17.88
C ILE A 223 5.97 22.47 18.35
N SER A 224 6.96 22.48 17.48
CA SER A 224 8.23 23.20 17.69
C SER A 224 8.24 24.51 16.92
N GLU A 225 9.23 25.36 17.16
CA GLU A 225 9.39 26.67 16.52
C GLU A 225 9.45 26.56 14.97
N ASN A 226 9.95 25.45 14.46
CA ASN A 226 10.01 25.21 13.00
C ASN A 226 8.70 24.61 12.41
N GLY A 227 7.62 24.59 13.19
CA GLY A 227 6.31 24.09 12.76
C GLY A 227 6.19 22.57 12.67
N LYS A 228 7.20 21.80 13.04
CA LYS A 228 7.17 20.33 13.05
C LYS A 228 6.76 19.82 14.42
N LEU A 229 6.17 18.62 14.43
CA LEU A 229 5.86 17.94 15.69
C LEU A 229 7.11 17.22 16.21
N VAL A 230 7.43 17.44 17.49
CA VAL A 230 8.57 16.84 18.18
C VAL A 230 8.07 16.03 19.38
N PHE A 231 8.35 14.75 19.41
CA PHE A 231 7.94 13.82 20.46
C PHE A 231 9.12 13.47 21.36
N GLY A 232 9.57 14.44 22.17
CA GLY A 232 10.73 14.31 23.06
C GLY A 232 12.00 13.95 22.27
N LYS A 233 12.68 12.86 22.63
CA LYS A 233 13.89 12.39 21.95
C LYS A 233 13.64 11.64 20.63
N TYR A 234 12.40 11.51 20.20
CA TYR A 234 12.02 10.78 18.98
C TYR A 234 11.89 11.76 17.82
N GLU A 235 13.00 12.10 17.19
CA GLU A 235 13.09 13.16 16.18
C GLU A 235 12.87 12.65 14.75
N SER A 236 13.17 11.37 14.46
CA SER A 236 13.02 10.80 13.12
C SER A 236 11.73 10.00 12.97
N TYR A 237 11.24 9.89 11.74
CA TYR A 237 10.09 9.05 11.39
C TYR A 237 10.23 7.62 11.96
N GLU A 238 11.40 7.00 11.82
CA GLU A 238 11.64 5.62 12.26
C GLU A 238 11.55 5.50 13.78
N LYS A 239 12.07 6.50 14.51
CA LYS A 239 12.01 6.54 15.99
C LYS A 239 10.57 6.73 16.45
N VAL A 240 9.81 7.64 15.84
CA VAL A 240 8.39 7.89 16.19
C VAL A 240 7.52 6.67 15.81
N TYR A 241 7.76 6.07 14.65
CA TYR A 241 7.08 4.83 14.27
C TYR A 241 7.35 3.71 15.29
N SER A 242 8.60 3.55 15.71
CA SER A 242 8.98 2.55 16.71
C SER A 242 8.35 2.83 18.08
N LEU A 243 8.26 4.12 18.48
CA LEU A 243 7.56 4.54 19.70
C LEU A 243 6.10 4.06 19.68
N VAL A 244 5.35 4.42 18.64
CA VAL A 244 3.93 4.03 18.56
C VAL A 244 3.78 2.51 18.47
N PHE A 245 4.58 1.87 17.60
CA PHE A 245 4.52 0.43 17.41
C PHE A 245 4.73 -0.37 18.72
N ARG A 246 5.66 0.09 19.58
CA ARG A 246 5.98 -0.60 20.84
C ARG A 246 4.99 -0.33 21.96
N HIS A 247 4.35 0.86 21.96
CA HIS A 247 3.62 1.32 23.13
C HIS A 247 2.11 1.39 22.94
N ILE A 248 1.59 1.44 21.70
CA ILE A 248 0.14 1.53 21.49
C ILE A 248 -0.62 0.32 22.05
N GLY A 249 -0.06 -0.88 21.93
CA GLY A 249 -0.65 -2.09 22.54
C GLY A 249 -0.79 -1.95 24.06
N LYS A 250 0.21 -1.41 24.73
CA LYS A 250 0.13 -1.17 26.19
C LYS A 250 -0.90 -0.11 26.57
N VAL A 251 -1.06 0.91 25.74
CA VAL A 251 -2.12 1.93 25.94
C VAL A 251 -3.49 1.29 25.83
N THR A 252 -3.71 0.45 24.83
CA THR A 252 -5.00 -0.24 24.63
C THR A 252 -5.30 -1.26 25.71
N ASP A 253 -4.29 -1.99 26.20
CA ASP A 253 -4.43 -2.88 27.36
C ASP A 253 -4.89 -2.11 28.61
N LEU A 254 -4.27 -0.95 28.88
CA LEU A 254 -4.64 -0.08 30.02
C LEU A 254 -6.04 0.53 29.84
N ALA A 255 -6.49 0.72 28.60
CA ALA A 255 -7.83 1.15 28.27
C ALA A 255 -8.87 0.00 28.31
N GLY A 256 -8.48 -1.22 28.65
CA GLY A 256 -9.36 -2.39 28.72
C GLY A 256 -9.79 -2.94 27.36
N ILE A 257 -8.98 -2.78 26.33
CA ILE A 257 -9.26 -3.24 24.97
C ILE A 257 -8.47 -4.54 24.70
N ASN A 258 -9.15 -5.67 24.64
CA ASN A 258 -8.56 -7.01 24.52
C ASN A 258 -8.36 -7.47 23.06
N ARG A 259 -8.02 -6.58 22.16
CA ARG A 259 -7.72 -6.90 20.75
C ARG A 259 -6.50 -6.16 20.25
N LYS A 260 -5.93 -6.67 19.17
CA LYS A 260 -4.74 -6.06 18.58
C LYS A 260 -5.07 -4.73 17.94
N VAL A 261 -4.48 -3.67 18.45
CA VAL A 261 -4.52 -2.33 17.88
C VAL A 261 -3.13 -1.97 17.33
N SER A 262 -3.10 -1.30 16.22
CA SER A 262 -1.88 -0.82 15.58
C SER A 262 -2.02 0.66 15.21
N TYR A 263 -0.92 1.33 14.85
CA TYR A 263 -1.00 2.69 14.33
C TYR A 263 -2.02 2.84 13.20
N TYR A 264 -2.09 1.84 12.30
CA TYR A 264 -3.01 1.85 11.17
C TYR A 264 -4.49 1.73 11.56
N SER A 265 -4.77 1.27 12.77
CA SER A 265 -6.13 1.19 13.32
C SER A 265 -6.80 2.57 13.37
N ALA A 266 -6.06 3.63 13.70
CA ALA A 266 -6.61 4.99 13.74
C ALA A 266 -7.24 5.41 12.39
N ARG A 267 -6.56 5.10 11.28
CA ARG A 267 -7.07 5.39 9.93
C ARG A 267 -8.29 4.54 9.58
N LYS A 268 -8.26 3.25 9.93
CA LYS A 268 -9.41 2.37 9.69
C LYS A 268 -10.61 2.78 10.52
N THR A 269 -10.39 3.17 11.77
CA THR A 269 -11.42 3.67 12.67
C THR A 269 -12.07 4.93 12.12
N PHE A 270 -11.30 5.91 11.63
CA PHE A 270 -11.86 7.11 11.01
C PHE A 270 -12.77 6.77 9.83
N ALA A 271 -12.29 5.91 8.92
CA ALA A 271 -13.06 5.50 7.74
C ALA A 271 -14.33 4.71 8.12
N GLN A 272 -14.23 3.80 9.10
CA GLN A 272 -15.38 3.01 9.56
C GLN A 272 -16.41 3.88 10.26
N HIS A 273 -16.00 4.77 11.16
CA HIS A 273 -16.92 5.70 11.83
C HIS A 273 -17.69 6.58 10.84
N GLY A 274 -17.01 7.07 9.79
CA GLY A 274 -17.69 7.81 8.72
C GLY A 274 -18.72 6.94 7.97
N TYR A 275 -18.36 5.70 7.67
CA TYR A 275 -19.26 4.76 7.01
C TYR A 275 -20.47 4.41 7.86
N ASP A 276 -20.28 4.16 9.16
CA ASP A 276 -21.34 3.75 10.10
C ASP A 276 -22.41 4.83 10.29
N ILE A 277 -22.07 6.10 10.10
CA ILE A 277 -23.03 7.22 10.16
C ILE A 277 -23.57 7.63 8.79
N GLY A 278 -23.26 6.86 7.74
CA GLY A 278 -23.84 7.03 6.41
C GLY A 278 -23.16 8.11 5.56
N ILE A 279 -21.91 8.50 5.88
CA ILE A 279 -21.15 9.42 5.01
C ILE A 279 -20.82 8.72 3.70
N GLU A 280 -20.99 9.43 2.59
CA GLU A 280 -20.68 8.91 1.26
C GLU A 280 -19.19 8.48 1.17
N ILE A 281 -18.97 7.28 0.63
CA ILE A 281 -17.64 6.66 0.54
C ILE A 281 -16.63 7.60 -0.13
N GLU A 282 -17.05 8.35 -1.13
CA GLU A 282 -16.23 9.30 -1.87
C GLU A 282 -15.66 10.41 -0.97
N LYS A 283 -16.47 10.92 -0.05
CA LYS A 283 -16.03 11.94 0.91
C LYS A 283 -15.05 11.36 1.92
N ILE A 284 -15.31 10.13 2.38
CA ILE A 284 -14.37 9.42 3.26
C ILE A 284 -13.05 9.15 2.53
N GLU A 285 -13.08 8.67 1.27
CA GLU A 285 -11.90 8.44 0.46
C GLU A 285 -11.07 9.71 0.27
N TYR A 286 -11.72 10.86 0.05
CA TYR A 286 -11.05 12.15 0.00
C TYR A 286 -10.34 12.47 1.32
N CYS A 287 -11.04 12.41 2.45
CA CYS A 287 -10.48 12.71 3.78
C CYS A 287 -9.28 11.85 4.13
N ILE A 288 -9.31 10.56 3.76
CA ILE A 288 -8.17 9.66 3.95
C ILE A 288 -7.14 9.72 2.81
N GLY A 289 -7.33 10.57 1.80
CA GLY A 289 -6.40 10.79 0.70
C GLY A 289 -6.23 9.60 -0.24
N HIS A 290 -7.30 8.91 -0.55
CA HIS A 290 -7.32 7.95 -1.65
C HIS A 290 -7.44 8.67 -2.99
N SER A 291 -6.90 8.06 -4.06
CA SER A 291 -7.05 8.62 -5.39
C SER A 291 -8.49 8.50 -5.87
N MET A 292 -9.12 9.63 -6.18
CA MET A 292 -10.52 9.71 -6.59
C MET A 292 -10.73 9.35 -8.07
N LYS A 293 -9.71 9.52 -8.92
CA LYS A 293 -9.86 9.44 -10.39
C LYS A 293 -9.73 8.05 -10.99
N ASN A 294 -9.19 7.08 -10.27
CA ASN A 294 -8.99 5.74 -10.83
C ASN A 294 -10.31 4.96 -10.83
N ASN A 295 -10.96 4.85 -11.98
CA ASN A 295 -12.10 4.00 -12.32
C ASN A 295 -13.52 4.54 -12.03
N ARG A 296 -13.71 5.81 -11.70
CA ARG A 296 -15.06 6.37 -11.51
C ARG A 296 -15.24 7.64 -12.35
N PRO A 297 -15.92 7.57 -13.51
CA PRO A 297 -16.14 8.72 -14.39
C PRO A 297 -16.82 9.92 -13.72
N ILE A 298 -17.58 9.69 -12.64
CA ILE A 298 -18.30 10.73 -11.89
C ILE A 298 -17.40 11.86 -11.40
N PHE A 299 -16.12 11.57 -11.07
CA PHE A 299 -15.18 12.61 -10.64
C PHE A 299 -14.70 13.56 -11.74
N ASN A 300 -15.13 13.34 -12.98
CA ASN A 300 -15.00 14.34 -14.03
C ASN A 300 -16.06 15.45 -13.92
N TYR A 301 -17.13 15.21 -13.15
CA TYR A 301 -18.30 16.10 -13.03
C TYR A 301 -18.44 16.72 -11.64
N ILE A 302 -17.90 16.10 -10.59
CA ILE A 302 -18.00 16.57 -9.20
C ILE A 302 -16.62 16.88 -8.63
N ARG A 303 -16.58 17.84 -7.72
CA ARG A 303 -15.39 18.14 -6.90
C ARG A 303 -15.75 17.99 -5.43
N ILE A 304 -14.92 17.27 -4.70
CA ILE A 304 -14.95 17.28 -3.25
C ILE A 304 -13.99 18.37 -2.80
N MET A 305 -14.51 19.30 -2.02
CA MET A 305 -13.80 20.49 -1.56
C MET A 305 -13.56 20.41 -0.05
N GLN A 306 -12.74 21.31 0.48
CA GLN A 306 -12.47 21.45 1.91
C GLN A 306 -13.74 21.47 2.77
N GLU A 307 -14.77 22.21 2.36
CA GLU A 307 -16.05 22.31 3.09
C GLU A 307 -16.75 20.96 3.29
N HIS A 308 -16.65 20.07 2.30
CA HIS A 308 -17.19 18.71 2.41
C HIS A 308 -16.39 17.89 3.43
N ALA A 309 -15.07 18.03 3.42
CA ALA A 309 -14.22 17.36 4.40
C ALA A 309 -14.50 17.87 5.81
N ASP A 310 -14.62 19.18 6.01
CA ASP A 310 -14.90 19.80 7.32
C ASP A 310 -16.21 19.27 7.92
N LYS A 311 -17.26 19.10 7.11
CA LYS A 311 -18.51 18.44 7.54
C LYS A 311 -18.27 16.99 7.98
N VAL A 312 -17.55 16.22 7.16
CA VAL A 312 -17.22 14.82 7.49
C VAL A 312 -16.49 14.72 8.82
N PHE A 313 -15.46 15.56 9.02
CA PHE A 313 -14.70 15.56 10.26
C PHE A 313 -15.59 15.88 11.45
N ARG A 314 -16.46 16.89 11.33
CA ARG A 314 -17.33 17.31 12.43
C ARG A 314 -18.37 16.22 12.75
N GLU A 315 -19.06 15.68 11.77
CA GLU A 315 -20.03 14.61 11.96
C GLU A 315 -19.43 13.36 12.62
N ILE A 316 -18.19 12.99 12.24
CA ILE A 316 -17.46 11.86 12.86
C ILE A 316 -17.10 12.18 14.31
N PHE A 317 -16.58 13.39 14.59
CA PHE A 317 -16.08 13.71 15.94
C PHE A 317 -17.21 14.00 16.94
N ASP A 318 -18.35 14.48 16.48
CA ASP A 318 -19.52 14.71 17.35
C ASP A 318 -20.05 13.43 17.99
N GLN A 319 -19.75 12.26 17.41
CA GLN A 319 -20.07 10.97 18.05
C GLN A 319 -19.20 10.73 19.30
N LEU A 320 -18.01 11.29 19.37
CA LEU A 320 -17.16 11.19 20.55
C LEU A 320 -17.62 12.08 21.70
N LEU A 321 -18.55 12.98 21.46
CA LEU A 321 -19.14 13.87 22.47
C LEU A 321 -20.45 13.29 23.08
N LYS A 322 -21.10 12.40 22.36
CA LYS A 322 -22.27 11.64 22.85
C LYS A 322 -21.84 10.51 23.79
#